data_3d48b6d314d5b6189862af57ab46ad55
#
_entry.id   3d48b6d314d5b6189862af57ab46ad55
#
_cell.length_a   1.000
_cell.length_b   1.000
_cell.length_c   1.000
_cell.angle_alpha   90.00
_cell.angle_beta   90.00
_cell.angle_gamma   90.00
#
_symmetry.space_group_name_H-M   'P 1'
#
loop_
_entity.id
_entity.type
_entity.pdbx_description
1 polymer ?
#
loop_
_entity_poly.entity_id
_entity_poly.type
_entity_poly.pdbx_seq_one_letter_code
_entity_poly.pdbx_strand_id
1 'polypeptide(L)'
;MIFYKRYKFCAIILGLIFLSGCTVIKATGAVVGAAGKVVYTTAKVTGKVVGTTAKVVGKTAVVTGKGVRTVVNMATGKHTVKLTRRGNSLTTDVLLNRKVNTELIVDTGATDTVISTNLAKKLGISLNKSQNVLCQMADGRTVSGKQVSIREVRVGGAKVYNVQAVVLDSGDMRDSPGLLGMSFLSNFVFKVDTEKELLVLQKR
;
A
#
# COMPACT_ATOMS: atom_id res chain seq x y z
N MET A 1 32.52 39.39 -46.41
CA MET A 1 32.33 39.41 -47.86
C MET A 1 31.43 38.25 -48.24
N ILE A 2 30.21 38.63 -48.59
CA ILE A 2 29.32 38.05 -49.60
C ILE A 2 28.43 36.87 -49.17
N PHE A 3 27.20 37.22 -48.99
CA PHE A 3 25.87 36.94 -49.59
C PHE A 3 25.27 35.55 -49.25
N TYR A 4 24.15 35.53 -48.52
CA TYR A 4 22.72 35.65 -48.94
C TYR A 4 22.26 34.57 -49.92
N LYS A 5 21.38 33.66 -49.47
CA LYS A 5 20.15 33.42 -50.24
C LYS A 5 19.08 32.66 -49.45
N ARG A 6 17.96 33.31 -49.30
CA ARG A 6 16.65 32.83 -48.92
C ARG A 6 16.14 31.86 -49.96
N TYR A 7 15.50 30.75 -49.53
CA TYR A 7 14.36 30.20 -50.28
C TYR A 7 13.24 29.82 -49.33
N LYS A 8 12.13 30.53 -49.48
CA LYS A 8 10.80 30.12 -49.11
C LYS A 8 10.39 29.04 -50.10
N PHE A 9 9.95 27.89 -49.60
CA PHE A 9 9.01 27.07 -50.34
C PHE A 9 7.94 26.57 -49.39
N CYS A 10 6.77 27.09 -49.61
CA CYS A 10 5.50 26.63 -49.10
C CYS A 10 5.19 25.32 -49.86
N ALA A 11 5.07 24.23 -49.15
CA ALA A 11 4.42 23.05 -49.69
C ALA A 11 3.56 22.45 -48.59
N ILE A 12 2.28 22.65 -48.75
CA ILE A 12 1.17 21.95 -48.12
C ILE A 12 1.31 20.46 -48.44
N ILE A 13 1.56 19.64 -47.41
CA ILE A 13 1.21 18.23 -47.46
C ILE A 13 0.32 17.92 -46.29
N LEU A 14 -0.90 17.80 -46.66
CA LEU A 14 -2.03 17.17 -46.03
C LEU A 14 -1.65 15.71 -45.68
N GLY A 15 -1.97 15.29 -44.48
CA GLY A 15 -2.31 13.91 -44.33
C GLY A 15 -1.53 13.09 -43.33
N LEU A 16 -2.30 12.57 -42.46
CA LEU A 16 -2.12 11.44 -41.56
C LEU A 16 -1.63 11.76 -40.17
N ILE A 17 -2.58 12.30 -39.43
CA ILE A 17 -2.64 12.16 -37.97
C ILE A 17 -2.85 10.67 -37.67
N PHE A 18 -1.77 9.97 -37.35
CA PHE A 18 -1.89 8.71 -36.62
C PHE A 18 -2.33 9.06 -35.20
N LEU A 19 -3.60 9.09 -34.97
CA LEU A 19 -4.21 8.97 -33.67
C LEU A 19 -3.88 7.58 -33.13
N SER A 20 -2.75 7.49 -32.44
CA SER A 20 -2.57 6.41 -31.46
C SER A 20 -3.59 6.64 -30.36
N GLY A 21 -4.76 6.08 -30.58
CA GLY A 21 -5.87 6.10 -29.66
C GLY A 21 -5.46 5.46 -28.34
N CYS A 22 -5.13 6.27 -27.34
CA CYS A 22 -5.34 5.88 -25.97
C CYS A 22 -6.84 5.67 -25.80
N THR A 23 -7.28 4.43 -25.94
CA THR A 23 -8.64 4.02 -25.66
C THR A 23 -8.88 4.25 -24.16
N VAL A 24 -9.40 5.41 -23.83
CA VAL A 24 -10.01 5.65 -22.50
C VAL A 24 -11.28 4.81 -22.48
N ILE A 25 -11.21 3.64 -21.90
CA ILE A 25 -12.39 2.85 -21.60
C ILE A 25 -13.14 3.59 -20.50
N LYS A 26 -14.11 4.40 -20.90
CA LYS A 26 -15.16 4.88 -20.00
C LYS A 26 -16.04 3.69 -19.66
N ALA A 27 -15.76 3.03 -18.55
CA ALA A 27 -16.70 2.06 -17.99
C ALA A 27 -17.88 2.83 -17.40
N THR A 28 -18.88 3.09 -18.22
CA THR A 28 -20.20 3.53 -17.77
C THR A 28 -20.97 2.30 -17.31
N GLY A 29 -20.82 1.91 -16.06
CA GLY A 29 -21.68 0.94 -15.42
C GLY A 29 -22.90 1.64 -14.85
N ALA A 30 -24.01 1.64 -15.56
CA ALA A 30 -25.29 2.04 -15.00
C ALA A 30 -25.83 0.92 -14.12
N VAL A 31 -25.87 1.12 -12.81
CA VAL A 31 -26.62 0.27 -11.90
C VAL A 31 -27.96 0.94 -11.65
N VAL A 32 -29.00 0.40 -12.28
CA VAL A 32 -30.40 0.81 -12.04
C VAL A 32 -30.86 0.11 -10.76
N GLY A 33 -30.81 0.82 -9.64
CA GLY A 33 -31.48 0.43 -8.41
C GLY A 33 -32.70 1.33 -8.23
N ALA A 34 -33.84 0.75 -7.92
CA ALA A 34 -35.11 1.45 -7.70
C ALA A 34 -34.92 2.60 -6.69
N ALA A 35 -35.44 3.79 -7.07
CA ALA A 35 -35.40 5.10 -6.39
C ALA A 35 -34.13 5.96 -6.65
N GLY A 36 -34.12 6.58 -7.83
CA GLY A 36 -33.74 7.94 -8.15
C GLY A 36 -32.56 8.60 -7.49
N LYS A 37 -31.37 8.40 -8.01
CA LYS A 37 -30.37 9.41 -8.40
C LYS A 37 -29.09 8.69 -8.84
N VAL A 38 -28.80 8.76 -10.11
CA VAL A 38 -27.52 8.29 -10.67
C VAL A 38 -26.48 9.36 -10.39
N VAL A 39 -25.50 9.08 -9.53
CA VAL A 39 -24.35 9.95 -9.31
C VAL A 39 -23.17 9.34 -10.03
N TYR A 40 -22.70 9.98 -11.08
CA TYR A 40 -21.48 9.59 -11.79
C TYR A 40 -20.27 10.12 -11.03
N THR A 41 -19.47 9.25 -10.46
CA THR A 41 -18.15 9.59 -9.95
C THR A 41 -17.10 8.93 -10.82
N THR A 42 -16.35 9.74 -11.55
CA THR A 42 -15.21 9.28 -12.36
C THR A 42 -14.02 9.04 -11.45
N ALA A 43 -13.73 7.78 -11.12
CA ALA A 43 -12.48 7.42 -10.48
C ALA A 43 -11.43 7.13 -11.56
N LYS A 44 -10.40 7.97 -11.67
CA LYS A 44 -9.23 7.68 -12.50
C LYS A 44 -8.40 6.61 -11.80
N VAL A 45 -8.55 5.38 -12.24
CA VAL A 45 -7.67 4.28 -11.80
C VAL A 45 -6.55 4.15 -12.83
N THR A 46 -5.40 4.73 -12.54
CA THR A 46 -4.17 4.51 -13.31
C THR A 46 -3.37 3.40 -12.61
N GLY A 47 -3.43 2.18 -13.17
CA GLY A 47 -2.64 1.06 -12.71
C GLY A 47 -3.22 -0.27 -13.19
N LYS A 48 -2.35 -1.15 -13.64
CA LYS A 48 -2.69 -2.50 -14.08
C LYS A 48 -3.14 -3.32 -12.86
N VAL A 49 -4.45 -3.38 -12.64
CA VAL A 49 -5.04 -4.13 -11.52
C VAL A 49 -5.43 -5.51 -12.03
N VAL A 50 -4.55 -6.48 -11.78
CA VAL A 50 -4.83 -7.88 -12.08
C VAL A 50 -5.64 -8.46 -10.92
N GLY A 51 -6.92 -8.74 -11.16
CA GLY A 51 -7.79 -9.49 -10.25
C GLY A 51 -8.37 -8.72 -9.08
N THR A 52 -8.54 -7.41 -9.19
CA THR A 52 -9.17 -6.57 -8.15
C THR A 52 -10.48 -5.98 -8.65
N THR A 53 -11.56 -6.22 -7.94
CA THR A 53 -12.86 -5.57 -8.20
C THR A 53 -13.03 -4.38 -7.25
N ALA A 54 -13.26 -3.20 -7.80
CA ALA A 54 -13.60 -2.01 -7.02
C ALA A 54 -15.09 -1.70 -7.18
N LYS A 55 -15.83 -1.69 -6.06
CA LYS A 55 -17.22 -1.22 -6.01
C LYS A 55 -17.26 0.15 -5.34
N VAL A 56 -17.66 1.15 -6.08
CA VAL A 56 -17.82 2.51 -5.54
C VAL A 56 -19.28 2.72 -5.17
N VAL A 57 -19.56 3.00 -3.91
CA VAL A 57 -20.89 3.36 -3.40
C VAL A 57 -20.76 4.73 -2.75
N GLY A 58 -21.23 5.77 -3.47
CA GLY A 58 -21.14 7.15 -2.99
C GLY A 58 -19.69 7.66 -2.89
N LYS A 59 -19.32 8.21 -1.72
CA LYS A 59 -17.94 8.69 -1.44
C LYS A 59 -16.99 7.59 -0.93
N THR A 60 -17.42 6.33 -0.99
CA THR A 60 -16.70 5.19 -0.45
C THR A 60 -16.37 4.20 -1.56
N ALA A 61 -15.13 3.81 -1.69
CA ALA A 61 -14.69 2.74 -2.59
C ALA A 61 -14.33 1.49 -1.79
N VAL A 62 -14.86 0.34 -2.19
CA VAL A 62 -14.48 -0.97 -1.65
C VAL A 62 -13.54 -1.62 -2.67
N VAL A 63 -12.31 -1.84 -2.27
CA VAL A 63 -11.32 -2.54 -3.09
C VAL A 63 -11.22 -3.97 -2.56
N THR A 64 -11.52 -4.94 -3.40
CA THR A 64 -11.43 -6.35 -3.07
C THR A 64 -10.37 -6.99 -3.95
N GLY A 65 -9.29 -7.47 -3.36
CA GLY A 65 -8.27 -8.31 -4.01
C GLY A 65 -8.22 -9.68 -3.34
N LYS A 66 -7.36 -10.59 -3.83
CA LYS A 66 -7.19 -11.90 -3.17
C LYS A 66 -6.86 -11.71 -1.68
N GLY A 67 -7.84 -11.94 -0.79
CA GLY A 67 -7.68 -11.90 0.65
C GLY A 67 -7.87 -10.54 1.34
N VAL A 68 -7.94 -9.43 0.61
CA VAL A 68 -8.02 -8.09 1.24
C VAL A 68 -9.35 -7.40 0.93
N ARG A 69 -10.08 -7.03 1.98
CA ARG A 69 -11.23 -6.12 1.87
C ARG A 69 -10.87 -4.79 2.52
N THR A 70 -10.66 -3.78 1.70
CA THR A 70 -10.39 -2.42 2.17
C THR A 70 -11.52 -1.51 1.77
N VAL A 71 -12.09 -0.82 2.72
CA VAL A 71 -13.06 0.26 2.48
C VAL A 71 -12.32 1.60 2.59
N VAL A 72 -12.29 2.35 1.51
CA VAL A 72 -11.67 3.68 1.46
C VAL A 72 -12.77 4.74 1.45
N ASN A 73 -12.80 5.59 2.46
CA ASN A 73 -13.62 6.79 2.42
C ASN A 73 -12.80 7.93 1.78
N MET A 74 -13.05 8.19 0.51
CA MET A 74 -12.29 9.18 -0.28
C MET A 74 -12.44 10.62 0.24
N ALA A 75 -13.50 10.92 0.98
CA ALA A 75 -13.74 12.27 1.51
C ALA A 75 -12.91 12.58 2.75
N THR A 76 -12.48 11.57 3.52
CA THR A 76 -11.82 11.76 4.81
C THR A 76 -10.41 11.18 4.88
N GLY A 77 -9.92 10.54 3.80
CA GLY A 77 -8.65 9.82 3.80
C GLY A 77 -8.60 8.65 4.80
N LYS A 78 -9.79 8.16 5.20
CA LYS A 78 -9.94 7.08 6.16
C LYS A 78 -9.92 5.73 5.45
N HIS A 79 -9.04 4.84 5.87
CA HIS A 79 -8.92 3.48 5.40
C HIS A 79 -9.37 2.53 6.49
N THR A 80 -10.27 1.61 6.17
CA THR A 80 -10.69 0.55 7.09
C THR A 80 -10.28 -0.79 6.48
N VAL A 81 -9.47 -1.53 7.21
CA VAL A 81 -8.89 -2.81 6.79
C VAL A 81 -9.40 -3.90 7.70
N LYS A 82 -9.82 -5.03 7.15
CA LYS A 82 -10.21 -6.19 7.95
C LYS A 82 -8.95 -6.87 8.50
N LEU A 83 -8.98 -7.21 9.78
CA LEU A 83 -7.97 -7.99 10.44
C LEU A 83 -8.35 -9.48 10.41
N THR A 84 -7.37 -10.33 10.56
CA THR A 84 -7.55 -11.78 10.74
C THR A 84 -7.11 -12.14 12.14
N ARG A 85 -7.95 -12.86 12.89
CA ARG A 85 -7.60 -13.34 14.22
C ARG A 85 -6.79 -14.62 14.11
N ARG A 86 -5.63 -14.65 14.75
CA ARG A 86 -4.78 -15.83 14.90
C ARG A 86 -4.45 -16.02 16.38
N GLY A 87 -5.18 -16.91 17.02
CA GLY A 87 -5.12 -17.03 18.50
C GLY A 87 -5.47 -15.68 19.15
N ASN A 88 -4.58 -15.16 19.96
CA ASN A 88 -4.76 -13.88 20.65
C ASN A 88 -4.25 -12.66 19.83
N SER A 89 -3.70 -12.89 18.66
CA SER A 89 -3.15 -11.82 17.81
C SER A 89 -4.10 -11.46 16.69
N LEU A 90 -4.05 -10.19 16.26
CA LEU A 90 -4.74 -9.67 15.08
C LEU A 90 -3.70 -9.36 14.01
N THR A 91 -3.86 -9.94 12.84
CA THR A 91 -2.93 -9.79 11.72
C THR A 91 -3.59 -9.06 10.56
N THR A 92 -2.79 -8.51 9.68
CA THR A 92 -3.23 -7.85 8.45
C THR A 92 -2.28 -8.13 7.30
N ASP A 93 -2.81 -8.13 6.08
CA ASP A 93 -2.00 -8.18 4.87
C ASP A 93 -1.27 -6.86 4.66
N VAL A 94 0.03 -6.96 4.42
CA VAL A 94 0.92 -5.82 4.19
C VAL A 94 1.69 -6.02 2.90
N LEU A 95 1.65 -5.01 2.02
CA LEU A 95 2.47 -4.98 0.82
C LEU A 95 3.73 -4.14 1.09
N LEU A 96 4.88 -4.81 1.06
CA LEU A 96 6.19 -4.21 1.28
C LEU A 96 6.89 -3.93 -0.05
N ASN A 97 7.41 -2.70 -0.21
CA ASN A 97 8.17 -2.23 -1.38
C ASN A 97 7.44 -2.49 -2.72
N ARG A 98 6.10 -2.56 -2.74
CA ARG A 98 5.26 -2.93 -3.90
C ARG A 98 5.60 -4.32 -4.49
N LYS A 99 6.34 -5.15 -3.75
CA LYS A 99 6.92 -6.38 -4.27
C LYS A 99 6.45 -7.62 -3.51
N VAL A 100 6.41 -7.54 -2.19
CA VAL A 100 6.13 -8.70 -1.34
C VAL A 100 4.88 -8.46 -0.52
N ASN A 101 3.88 -9.31 -0.70
CA ASN A 101 2.75 -9.42 0.21
C ASN A 101 3.13 -10.36 1.35
N THR A 102 2.86 -9.93 2.57
CA THR A 102 3.06 -10.72 3.77
C THR A 102 2.00 -10.37 4.79
N GLU A 103 1.77 -11.23 5.74
CA GLU A 103 0.91 -10.98 6.89
C GLU A 103 1.78 -10.49 8.04
N LEU A 104 1.37 -9.44 8.76
CA LEU A 104 2.03 -8.96 9.97
C LEU A 104 1.01 -8.81 11.09
N ILE A 105 1.45 -9.06 12.32
CA ILE A 105 0.66 -8.81 13.53
C ILE A 105 0.59 -7.30 13.76
N VAL A 106 -0.60 -6.77 14.00
CA VAL A 106 -0.79 -5.37 14.40
C VAL A 106 -0.41 -5.25 15.87
N ASP A 107 0.70 -4.59 16.15
CA ASP A 107 1.27 -4.49 17.49
C ASP A 107 1.53 -3.03 17.88
N THR A 108 0.68 -2.49 18.72
CA THR A 108 0.80 -1.11 19.26
C THR A 108 1.84 -1.00 20.36
N GLY A 109 2.35 -2.12 20.89
CA GLY A 109 3.44 -2.17 21.86
C GLY A 109 4.83 -2.20 21.24
N ALA A 110 4.92 -2.54 19.95
CA ALA A 110 6.19 -2.54 19.23
C ALA A 110 6.53 -1.13 18.70
N THR A 111 7.69 -0.61 19.07
CA THR A 111 8.18 0.69 18.58
C THR A 111 8.40 0.64 17.08
N ASP A 112 9.11 -0.37 16.61
CA ASP A 112 9.45 -0.55 15.20
C ASP A 112 8.65 -1.69 14.56
N THR A 113 8.51 -1.63 13.25
CA THR A 113 8.05 -2.77 12.46
C THR A 113 9.13 -3.86 12.52
N VAL A 114 8.73 -5.12 12.74
CA VAL A 114 9.67 -6.25 12.84
C VAL A 114 9.45 -7.21 11.70
N ILE A 115 10.53 -7.57 11.01
CA ILE A 115 10.51 -8.54 9.91
C ILE A 115 11.62 -9.59 10.08
N SER A 116 11.40 -10.76 9.49
CA SER A 116 12.41 -11.82 9.51
C SER A 116 13.55 -11.57 8.51
N THR A 117 14.70 -12.17 8.75
CA THR A 117 15.84 -12.21 7.81
C THR A 117 15.41 -12.71 6.43
N ASN A 118 14.55 -13.73 6.37
CA ASN A 118 14.03 -14.25 5.10
C ASN A 118 13.20 -13.23 4.34
N LEU A 119 12.36 -12.45 5.05
CA LEU A 119 11.55 -11.40 4.43
C LEU A 119 12.44 -10.25 3.94
N ALA A 120 13.45 -9.86 4.72
CA ALA A 120 14.45 -8.86 4.33
C ALA A 120 15.18 -9.26 3.02
N LYS A 121 15.58 -10.52 2.90
CA LYS A 121 16.18 -11.08 1.66
C LYS A 121 15.23 -10.99 0.47
N LYS A 122 13.95 -11.37 0.62
CA LYS A 122 12.93 -11.25 -0.44
C LYS A 122 12.72 -9.80 -0.88
N LEU A 123 12.87 -8.85 0.03
CA LEU A 123 12.78 -7.42 -0.25
C LEU A 123 14.04 -6.85 -0.90
N GLY A 124 15.14 -7.60 -0.92
CA GLY A 124 16.44 -7.13 -1.42
C GLY A 124 17.12 -6.14 -0.46
N ILE A 125 16.81 -6.21 0.85
CA ILE A 125 17.42 -5.36 1.86
C ILE A 125 18.76 -5.96 2.26
N SER A 126 19.85 -5.18 2.07
CA SER A 126 21.19 -5.58 2.49
C SER A 126 21.38 -5.30 3.98
N LEU A 127 21.78 -6.33 4.73
CA LEU A 127 22.01 -6.22 6.17
C LEU A 127 23.47 -5.87 6.54
N ASN A 128 24.39 -5.92 5.57
CA ASN A 128 25.83 -5.73 5.84
C ASN A 128 26.20 -4.33 6.33
N LYS A 129 25.41 -3.32 5.92
CA LYS A 129 25.61 -1.92 6.33
C LYS A 129 24.61 -1.46 7.40
N SER A 130 23.78 -2.37 7.89
CA SER A 130 22.75 -2.05 8.88
C SER A 130 23.32 -2.01 10.27
N GLN A 131 22.86 -1.06 11.08
CA GLN A 131 23.25 -0.91 12.47
C GLN A 131 22.73 -2.09 13.30
N ASN A 132 23.55 -2.61 14.21
CA ASN A 132 23.07 -3.55 15.21
C ASN A 132 22.26 -2.83 16.28
N VAL A 133 21.14 -3.40 16.66
CA VAL A 133 20.27 -2.89 17.72
C VAL A 133 19.90 -4.04 18.65
N LEU A 134 19.69 -3.71 19.91
CA LEU A 134 19.16 -4.66 20.91
C LEU A 134 17.66 -4.43 21.04
N CYS A 135 16.91 -5.49 20.94
CA CYS A 135 15.45 -5.49 21.06
C CYS A 135 15.03 -6.24 22.31
N GLN A 136 14.26 -5.60 23.16
CA GLN A 136 13.63 -6.28 24.29
C GLN A 136 12.33 -6.91 23.81
N MET A 137 12.19 -8.20 24.01
CA MET A 137 11.00 -8.97 23.66
C MET A 137 9.98 -8.90 24.81
N ALA A 138 8.71 -9.16 24.50
CA ALA A 138 7.63 -9.14 25.50
C ALA A 138 7.82 -10.15 26.64
N ASP A 139 8.64 -11.21 26.43
CA ASP A 139 9.01 -12.19 27.45
C ASP A 139 10.24 -11.76 28.29
N GLY A 140 10.69 -10.52 28.13
CA GLY A 140 11.83 -9.94 28.86
C GLY A 140 13.20 -10.28 28.27
N ARG A 141 13.30 -11.18 27.29
CA ARG A 141 14.59 -11.49 26.65
C ARG A 141 15.08 -10.32 25.80
N THR A 142 16.38 -10.18 25.71
CA THR A 142 17.00 -9.24 24.77
C THR A 142 17.60 -10.02 23.61
N VAL A 143 17.26 -9.63 22.39
CA VAL A 143 17.77 -10.23 21.16
C VAL A 143 18.45 -9.17 20.30
N SER A 144 19.45 -9.58 19.54
CA SER A 144 20.13 -8.69 18.60
C SER A 144 19.36 -8.65 17.27
N GLY A 145 19.22 -7.46 16.71
CA GLY A 145 18.60 -7.25 15.40
C GLY A 145 19.41 -6.29 14.54
N LYS A 146 18.98 -6.13 13.30
CA LYS A 146 19.53 -5.16 12.34
C LYS A 146 18.50 -4.09 12.05
N GLN A 147 18.84 -2.82 12.32
CA GLN A 147 17.97 -1.70 11.97
C GLN A 147 18.03 -1.44 10.47
N VAL A 148 16.86 -1.34 9.84
CA VAL A 148 16.71 -1.10 8.41
C VAL A 148 15.58 -0.12 8.14
N SER A 149 15.48 0.39 6.91
CA SER A 149 14.33 1.17 6.45
C SER A 149 13.64 0.42 5.32
N ILE A 150 12.31 0.24 5.44
CA ILE A 150 11.47 -0.30 4.38
C ILE A 150 10.96 0.88 3.56
N ARG A 151 11.32 0.93 2.28
CA ARG A 151 11.02 2.06 1.40
C ARG A 151 9.53 2.39 1.29
N GLU A 152 8.67 1.39 1.22
CA GLU A 152 7.21 1.56 1.20
C GLU A 152 6.53 0.42 1.96
N VAL A 153 5.68 0.77 2.90
CA VAL A 153 4.77 -0.14 3.59
C VAL A 153 3.34 0.27 3.28
N ARG A 154 2.52 -0.67 2.85
CA ARG A 154 1.13 -0.42 2.51
C ARG A 154 0.21 -1.42 3.19
N VAL A 155 -0.83 -0.89 3.84
CA VAL A 155 -1.89 -1.66 4.48
C VAL A 155 -3.22 -1.18 3.90
N GLY A 156 -3.84 -2.03 3.09
CA GLY A 156 -4.99 -1.62 2.29
C GLY A 156 -4.66 -0.39 1.43
N GLY A 157 -5.39 0.71 1.63
CA GLY A 157 -5.15 1.99 0.94
C GLY A 157 -4.15 2.91 1.65
N ALA A 158 -3.83 2.64 2.92
CA ALA A 158 -2.89 3.42 3.72
C ALA A 158 -1.45 3.10 3.32
N LYS A 159 -0.62 4.13 3.19
CA LYS A 159 0.75 4.01 2.68
C LYS A 159 1.70 4.93 3.44
N VAL A 160 2.84 4.39 3.87
CA VAL A 160 3.94 5.11 4.51
C VAL A 160 5.24 4.77 3.81
N TYR A 161 6.11 5.76 3.67
CA TYR A 161 7.44 5.60 3.11
C TYR A 161 8.50 5.65 4.20
N ASN A 162 9.63 4.96 3.93
CA ASN A 162 10.80 4.95 4.80
C ASN A 162 10.48 4.52 6.24
N VAL A 163 9.70 3.45 6.36
CA VAL A 163 9.30 2.92 7.67
C VAL A 163 10.50 2.25 8.32
N GLN A 164 10.83 2.68 9.55
CA GLN A 164 11.86 2.05 10.36
C GLN A 164 11.43 0.63 10.72
N ALA A 165 12.37 -0.30 10.58
CA ALA A 165 12.12 -1.70 10.89
C ALA A 165 13.36 -2.34 11.50
N VAL A 166 13.13 -3.40 12.28
CA VAL A 166 14.18 -4.26 12.78
C VAL A 166 14.05 -5.63 12.12
N VAL A 167 15.18 -6.14 11.65
CA VAL A 167 15.29 -7.50 11.12
C VAL A 167 15.81 -8.39 12.24
N LEU A 168 15.01 -9.39 12.60
CA LEU A 168 15.38 -10.44 13.55
C LEU A 168 15.60 -11.76 12.84
N ASP A 169 16.38 -12.65 13.44
CA ASP A 169 16.51 -14.01 12.95
C ASP A 169 15.22 -14.79 13.14
N SER A 170 14.95 -15.71 12.21
CA SER A 170 13.70 -16.49 12.22
C SER A 170 13.51 -17.30 13.50
N GLY A 171 14.62 -17.76 14.12
CA GLY A 171 14.60 -18.46 15.40
C GLY A 171 14.11 -17.59 16.57
N ASP A 172 14.45 -16.30 16.55
CA ASP A 172 14.00 -15.35 17.58
C ASP A 172 12.53 -14.97 17.43
N MET A 173 11.98 -15.12 16.22
CA MET A 173 10.59 -14.77 15.93
C MET A 173 9.59 -15.87 16.25
N ARG A 174 10.03 -17.09 16.63
CA ARG A 174 9.15 -18.23 17.00
C ARG A 174 7.97 -18.40 16.03
N ASP A 175 8.24 -18.49 14.73
CA ASP A 175 7.22 -18.61 13.67
C ASP A 175 6.26 -17.39 13.54
N SER A 176 6.55 -16.30 14.24
CA SER A 176 5.79 -15.07 14.07
C SER A 176 5.96 -14.53 12.63
N PRO A 177 4.87 -14.10 11.98
CA PRO A 177 4.97 -13.51 10.66
C PRO A 177 5.70 -12.16 10.66
N GLY A 178 5.93 -11.57 11.82
CA GLY A 178 6.46 -10.23 12.04
C GLY A 178 5.43 -9.28 12.64
N LEU A 179 5.87 -8.07 12.96
CA LEU A 179 5.06 -7.07 13.65
C LEU A 179 4.91 -5.81 12.79
N LEU A 180 3.71 -5.29 12.70
CA LEU A 180 3.42 -3.96 12.18
C LEU A 180 3.36 -3.00 13.39
N GLY A 181 4.49 -2.33 13.66
CA GLY A 181 4.69 -1.52 14.85
C GLY A 181 4.32 -0.04 14.67
N MET A 182 4.64 0.75 15.71
CA MET A 182 4.35 2.17 15.77
C MET A 182 5.11 2.98 14.72
N SER A 183 6.26 2.50 14.21
CA SER A 183 6.96 3.12 13.08
C SER A 183 6.07 3.29 11.85
N PHE A 184 5.05 2.44 11.68
CA PHE A 184 4.02 2.58 10.66
C PHE A 184 2.75 3.23 11.24
N LEU A 185 2.21 2.71 12.34
CA LEU A 185 0.89 3.08 12.87
C LEU A 185 0.80 4.54 13.28
N SER A 186 1.86 5.11 13.87
CA SER A 186 1.90 6.50 14.36
C SER A 186 1.76 7.55 13.25
N ASN A 187 1.91 7.17 11.98
CA ASN A 187 1.66 8.08 10.85
C ASN A 187 0.16 8.37 10.63
N PHE A 188 -0.70 7.71 11.38
CA PHE A 188 -2.16 7.84 11.29
C PHE A 188 -2.77 8.14 12.65
N VAL A 189 -3.96 8.72 12.64
CA VAL A 189 -4.91 8.53 13.71
C VAL A 189 -5.50 7.14 13.48
N PHE A 190 -5.23 6.20 14.37
CA PHE A 190 -5.64 4.82 14.18
C PHE A 190 -6.52 4.30 15.32
N LYS A 191 -7.33 3.29 15.00
CA LYS A 191 -8.12 2.52 15.94
C LYS A 191 -8.08 1.05 15.56
N VAL A 192 -7.78 0.19 16.53
CA VAL A 192 -7.96 -1.26 16.43
C VAL A 192 -9.27 -1.62 17.11
N ASP A 193 -10.21 -2.14 16.34
CA ASP A 193 -11.48 -2.67 16.83
C ASP A 193 -11.37 -4.19 16.91
N THR A 194 -11.14 -4.70 18.10
CA THR A 194 -10.87 -6.13 18.34
C THR A 194 -12.11 -6.99 18.23
N GLU A 195 -13.30 -6.40 18.44
CA GLU A 195 -14.57 -7.10 18.30
C GLU A 195 -14.97 -7.27 16.84
N LYS A 196 -14.83 -6.20 16.07
CA LYS A 196 -15.16 -6.19 14.64
C LYS A 196 -14.03 -6.65 13.76
N GLU A 197 -12.84 -6.87 14.34
CA GLU A 197 -11.62 -7.22 13.63
C GLU A 197 -11.30 -6.21 12.52
N LEU A 198 -11.25 -4.93 12.91
CA LEU A 198 -10.99 -3.84 11.98
C LEU A 198 -9.83 -2.97 12.46
N LEU A 199 -8.96 -2.62 11.51
CA LEU A 199 -7.98 -1.55 11.66
C LEU A 199 -8.45 -0.33 10.86
N VAL A 200 -8.65 0.76 11.56
CA VAL A 200 -9.01 2.04 10.97
C VAL A 200 -7.77 2.93 10.97
N LEU A 201 -7.41 3.44 9.80
CA LEU A 201 -6.26 4.32 9.60
C LEU A 201 -6.75 5.61 8.93
N GLN A 202 -6.60 6.74 9.59
CA GLN A 202 -6.96 8.05 9.07
C GLN A 202 -5.68 8.89 8.99
N LYS A 203 -5.40 9.45 7.83
CA LYS A 203 -4.24 10.33 7.65
C LYS A 203 -4.36 11.54 8.60
N ARG A 204 -3.25 11.88 9.23
CA ARG A 204 -3.12 13.12 10.02
C ARG A 204 -3.11 14.34 9.13
#